data_4238e22fcf30d8f9cb61a6765c8386e8
#
_entry.id   4238e22fcf30d8f9cb61a6765c8386e8
#
_cell.length_a   1.000
_cell.length_b   1.000
_cell.length_c   1.000
_cell.angle_alpha   90.00
_cell.angle_beta   90.00
_cell.angle_gamma   90.00
#
_symmetry.space_group_name_H-M   'P 1'
#
loop_
_entity.id
_entity.type
_entity.pdbx_description
1 polymer ?
#
loop_
_entity_poly.entity_id
_entity_poly.type
_entity_poly.pdbx_seq_one_letter_code
_entity_poly.pdbx_strand_id
1 'polypeptide(L)'
;MKTLKNLFVALTLLAVAPMTAQTADEILSNYFENTGGEAAWNALEGTKMLGAINAQGMEIPIEIYSTKDGKQLVKINMQGQEMTMMSFDGETMWTTNFMTMLPEKSDTETTEMMKTNNQDFPSPFLNYKEKGYTVEYLGKETKEGTETFKIKLTQKPVMVDGKEEPTVSFYYFETENYVPIIVETTMNSGPAKGQMSTSGFSDYQEVGGLYFPFSISQGGQPIVMKEIVLNPEVDAALFAFPEEK
;
A
#
# COMPACT_ATOMS: atom_id res chain seq x y z
N MET A 1 -49.84 64.53 -14.79
CA MET A 1 -49.03 64.12 -13.66
C MET A 1 -48.60 62.68 -13.92
N LYS A 2 -47.35 62.51 -14.30
CA LYS A 2 -46.78 61.19 -14.63
C LYS A 2 -45.87 60.76 -13.48
N THR A 3 -46.26 59.71 -12.77
CA THR A 3 -45.46 59.08 -11.69
C THR A 3 -44.42 58.15 -12.29
N LEU A 4 -43.14 58.49 -12.10
CA LEU A 4 -41.98 57.68 -12.48
C LEU A 4 -41.79 56.57 -11.43
N LYS A 5 -41.97 55.31 -11.83
CA LYS A 5 -41.63 54.15 -10.99
C LYS A 5 -40.13 53.85 -11.17
N ASN A 6 -39.37 54.13 -10.13
CA ASN A 6 -37.95 53.67 -10.07
C ASN A 6 -37.94 52.18 -9.78
N LEU A 7 -37.49 51.41 -10.77
CA LEU A 7 -37.23 50.01 -10.62
C LEU A 7 -35.75 49.85 -10.15
N PHE A 8 -35.57 49.57 -8.87
CA PHE A 8 -34.24 49.23 -8.30
C PHE A 8 -33.97 47.76 -8.64
N VAL A 9 -33.12 47.51 -9.63
CA VAL A 9 -32.60 46.15 -9.88
C VAL A 9 -31.37 45.98 -8.99
N ALA A 10 -31.54 45.26 -7.88
CA ALA A 10 -30.44 44.83 -7.02
C ALA A 10 -29.72 43.68 -7.72
N LEU A 11 -28.60 43.98 -8.38
CA LEU A 11 -27.68 43.01 -8.95
C LEU A 11 -26.87 42.36 -7.80
N THR A 12 -27.36 41.22 -7.26
CA THR A 12 -26.63 40.40 -6.32
C THR A 12 -25.46 39.73 -7.07
N LEU A 13 -24.28 40.31 -7.00
CA LEU A 13 -23.02 39.65 -7.35
C LEU A 13 -22.80 38.50 -6.32
N LEU A 14 -23.20 37.30 -6.68
CA LEU A 14 -22.67 36.09 -6.03
C LEU A 14 -21.17 36.07 -6.31
N ALA A 15 -20.36 36.44 -5.32
CA ALA A 15 -18.92 36.17 -5.30
C ALA A 15 -18.80 34.64 -5.21
N VAL A 16 -18.63 33.98 -6.36
CA VAL A 16 -18.17 32.60 -6.41
C VAL A 16 -16.68 32.66 -6.00
N ALA A 17 -16.41 32.48 -4.70
CA ALA A 17 -15.07 32.20 -4.26
C ALA A 17 -14.61 30.96 -5.02
N PRO A 18 -13.42 30.95 -5.66
CA PRO A 18 -12.89 29.75 -6.20
C PRO A 18 -12.74 28.77 -5.01
N MET A 19 -13.60 27.78 -4.91
CA MET A 19 -13.31 26.59 -4.10
C MET A 19 -12.08 25.98 -4.80
N THR A 20 -10.92 26.16 -4.19
CA THR A 20 -9.73 25.40 -4.61
C THR A 20 -10.12 23.93 -4.46
N ALA A 21 -10.38 23.28 -5.58
CA ALA A 21 -10.64 21.86 -5.59
C ALA A 21 -9.37 21.19 -5.03
N GLN A 22 -9.53 20.41 -3.98
CA GLN A 22 -8.43 19.65 -3.39
C GLN A 22 -7.77 18.80 -4.48
N THR A 23 -6.45 18.82 -4.53
CA THR A 23 -5.67 18.11 -5.53
C THR A 23 -5.10 16.82 -4.96
N ALA A 24 -4.73 15.88 -5.83
CA ALA A 24 -4.04 14.66 -5.41
C ALA A 24 -2.71 14.98 -4.68
N ASP A 25 -1.94 15.95 -5.17
CA ASP A 25 -0.69 16.37 -4.54
C ASP A 25 -0.91 16.91 -3.12
N GLU A 26 -1.97 17.71 -2.88
CA GLU A 26 -2.30 18.21 -1.54
C GLU A 26 -2.68 17.07 -0.58
N ILE A 27 -3.45 16.09 -1.05
CA ILE A 27 -3.83 14.92 -0.23
C ILE A 27 -2.58 14.13 0.16
N LEU A 28 -1.68 13.87 -0.79
CA LEU A 28 -0.45 13.13 -0.54
C LEU A 28 0.54 13.92 0.34
N SER A 29 0.63 15.25 0.16
CA SER A 29 1.45 16.10 1.02
C SER A 29 0.97 16.04 2.48
N ASN A 30 -0.34 16.15 2.71
CA ASN A 30 -0.92 16.03 4.05
C ASN A 30 -0.71 14.61 4.63
N TYR A 31 -0.83 13.57 3.81
CA TYR A 31 -0.53 12.20 4.24
C TYR A 31 0.90 12.09 4.77
N PHE A 32 1.89 12.54 4.01
CA PHE A 32 3.27 12.46 4.46
C PHE A 32 3.54 13.37 5.66
N GLU A 33 2.99 14.58 5.70
CA GLU A 33 3.15 15.50 6.83
C GLU A 33 2.58 14.89 8.13
N ASN A 34 1.39 14.31 8.06
CA ASN A 34 0.71 13.70 9.21
C ASN A 34 1.33 12.37 9.65
N THR A 35 2.10 11.72 8.78
CA THR A 35 2.71 10.42 9.08
C THR A 35 4.21 10.46 9.34
N GLY A 36 4.78 11.65 9.59
CA GLY A 36 6.17 11.83 10.03
C GLY A 36 7.07 12.58 9.07
N GLY A 37 6.53 13.00 7.93
CA GLY A 37 7.23 13.81 6.94
C GLY A 37 7.92 13.01 5.84
N GLU A 38 7.84 13.51 4.62
CA GLU A 38 8.39 12.86 3.42
C GLU A 38 9.89 12.55 3.54
N ALA A 39 10.66 13.44 4.20
CA ALA A 39 12.10 13.24 4.40
C ALA A 39 12.40 12.00 5.28
N ALA A 40 11.60 11.76 6.34
CA ALA A 40 11.77 10.61 7.21
C ALA A 40 11.36 9.31 6.50
N TRP A 41 10.29 9.34 5.69
CA TRP A 41 9.91 8.22 4.85
C TRP A 41 10.99 7.90 3.81
N ASN A 42 11.60 8.89 3.17
CA ASN A 42 12.70 8.70 2.22
C ASN A 42 13.99 8.15 2.86
N ALA A 43 14.21 8.45 4.15
CA ALA A 43 15.38 7.96 4.89
C ALA A 43 15.22 6.52 5.42
N LEU A 44 14.03 5.93 5.28
CA LEU A 44 13.79 4.55 5.73
C LEU A 44 14.48 3.56 4.79
N GLU A 45 15.39 2.75 5.35
CA GLU A 45 16.15 1.74 4.58
C GLU A 45 15.52 0.34 4.65
N GLY A 46 14.69 0.09 5.65
CA GLY A 46 13.97 -1.18 5.80
C GLY A 46 13.05 -1.22 7.01
N THR A 47 12.18 -2.21 7.03
CA THR A 47 11.31 -2.53 8.17
C THR A 47 11.33 -4.01 8.48
N LYS A 48 11.21 -4.32 9.77
CA LYS A 48 10.86 -5.65 10.26
C LYS A 48 9.56 -5.51 11.04
N MET A 49 8.52 -6.23 10.63
CA MET A 49 7.23 -6.22 11.28
C MET A 49 6.96 -7.58 11.91
N LEU A 50 6.61 -7.61 13.18
CA LEU A 50 6.19 -8.79 13.91
C LEU A 50 4.71 -8.69 14.23
N GLY A 51 3.95 -9.72 13.94
CA GLY A 51 2.51 -9.73 14.14
C GLY A 51 1.93 -11.13 14.24
N ALA A 52 0.62 -11.21 14.04
CA ALA A 52 -0.09 -12.47 13.99
C ALA A 52 -1.27 -12.42 13.02
N ILE A 53 -1.51 -13.51 12.35
CA ILE A 53 -2.71 -13.77 11.56
C ILE A 53 -3.68 -14.53 12.45
N ASN A 54 -4.93 -14.05 12.56
CA ASN A 54 -5.98 -14.76 13.25
C ASN A 54 -6.78 -15.58 12.24
N ALA A 55 -6.52 -16.88 12.18
CA ALA A 55 -7.20 -17.80 11.28
C ALA A 55 -7.92 -18.90 12.08
N GLN A 56 -9.24 -18.97 11.93
CA GLN A 56 -10.09 -20.03 12.56
C GLN A 56 -9.88 -20.17 14.08
N GLY A 57 -9.63 -19.05 14.78
CA GLY A 57 -9.39 -19.02 16.22
C GLY A 57 -7.96 -19.40 16.65
N MET A 58 -7.05 -19.59 15.70
CA MET A 58 -5.63 -19.78 15.94
C MET A 58 -4.87 -18.48 15.64
N GLU A 59 -3.96 -18.12 16.55
CA GLU A 59 -3.01 -17.04 16.33
C GLU A 59 -1.75 -17.61 15.69
N ILE A 60 -1.48 -17.24 14.44
CA ILE A 60 -0.31 -17.67 13.68
C ILE A 60 0.67 -16.52 13.63
N PRO A 61 1.82 -16.61 14.33
CA PRO A 61 2.85 -15.59 14.28
C PRO A 61 3.34 -15.36 12.84
N ILE A 62 3.48 -14.08 12.47
CA ILE A 62 4.02 -13.64 11.18
C ILE A 62 5.18 -12.68 11.39
N GLU A 63 6.18 -12.79 10.56
CA GLU A 63 7.33 -11.92 10.49
C GLU A 63 7.51 -11.45 9.05
N ILE A 64 7.58 -10.12 8.85
CA ILE A 64 7.69 -9.49 7.54
C ILE A 64 8.91 -8.60 7.54
N TYR A 65 9.80 -8.80 6.60
CA TYR A 65 10.91 -7.91 6.29
C TYR A 65 10.69 -7.26 4.94
N SER A 66 10.98 -5.98 4.85
CA SER A 66 11.01 -5.24 3.59
C SER A 66 12.17 -4.26 3.61
N THR A 67 12.89 -4.14 2.50
CA THR A 67 14.05 -3.27 2.40
C THR A 67 13.96 -2.35 1.20
N LYS A 68 14.67 -1.22 1.26
CA LYS A 68 14.69 -0.21 0.20
C LYS A 68 15.32 -0.70 -1.10
N ASP A 69 16.22 -1.67 -1.03
CA ASP A 69 16.80 -2.35 -2.19
C ASP A 69 15.87 -3.44 -2.77
N GLY A 70 14.61 -3.47 -2.32
CA GLY A 70 13.54 -4.29 -2.89
C GLY A 70 13.49 -5.72 -2.37
N LYS A 71 14.31 -6.12 -1.38
CA LYS A 71 14.20 -7.46 -0.80
C LYS A 71 12.99 -7.55 0.13
N GLN A 72 12.38 -8.71 0.14
CA GLN A 72 11.22 -8.97 0.99
C GLN A 72 11.22 -10.42 1.49
N LEU A 73 10.76 -10.60 2.72
CA LEU A 73 10.59 -11.92 3.34
C LEU A 73 9.32 -11.91 4.18
N VAL A 74 8.49 -12.93 4.02
CA VAL A 74 7.32 -13.20 4.86
C VAL A 74 7.44 -14.60 5.41
N LYS A 75 7.51 -14.74 6.72
CA LYS A 75 7.54 -16.00 7.44
C LYS A 75 6.33 -16.13 8.34
N ILE A 76 5.89 -17.36 8.54
CA ILE A 76 4.91 -17.72 9.57
C ILE A 76 5.47 -18.83 10.45
N ASN A 77 4.96 -18.90 11.67
CA ASN A 77 5.24 -20.04 12.55
C ASN A 77 3.96 -20.80 12.83
N MET A 78 3.86 -22.00 12.26
CA MET A 78 2.69 -22.85 12.44
C MET A 78 3.06 -24.03 13.34
N GLN A 79 2.55 -24.02 14.58
CA GLN A 79 2.76 -25.08 15.58
C GLN A 79 4.25 -25.35 15.90
N GLY A 80 5.09 -24.29 15.90
CA GLY A 80 6.53 -24.40 16.14
C GLY A 80 7.37 -24.66 14.90
N GLN A 81 6.74 -24.86 13.72
CA GLN A 81 7.43 -24.98 12.45
C GLN A 81 7.43 -23.64 11.71
N GLU A 82 8.62 -23.09 11.45
CA GLU A 82 8.80 -21.89 10.64
C GLU A 82 8.68 -22.23 9.15
N MET A 83 7.90 -21.46 8.42
CA MET A 83 7.69 -21.59 6.99
C MET A 83 7.82 -20.24 6.31
N THR A 84 8.50 -20.22 5.19
CA THR A 84 8.60 -19.04 4.33
C THR A 84 7.43 -18.99 3.39
N MET A 85 6.52 -18.05 3.62
CA MET A 85 5.39 -17.79 2.73
C MET A 85 5.84 -17.19 1.41
N MET A 86 6.85 -16.33 1.49
CA MET A 86 7.47 -15.68 0.35
C MET A 86 8.82 -15.14 0.75
N SER A 87 9.80 -15.28 -0.13
CA SER A 87 11.09 -14.60 -0.02
C SER A 87 11.53 -14.11 -1.39
N PHE A 88 12.09 -12.90 -1.43
CA PHE A 88 12.66 -12.29 -2.61
C PHE A 88 13.97 -11.59 -2.25
N ASP A 89 15.05 -11.99 -2.88
CA ASP A 89 16.41 -11.47 -2.63
C ASP A 89 16.82 -10.29 -3.53
N GLY A 90 15.89 -9.81 -4.38
CA GLY A 90 16.10 -8.81 -5.41
C GLY A 90 16.17 -9.39 -6.83
N GLU A 91 16.38 -10.70 -6.96
CA GLU A 91 16.49 -11.40 -8.25
C GLU A 91 15.66 -12.69 -8.32
N THR A 92 15.58 -13.43 -7.22
CA THR A 92 14.89 -14.72 -7.13
C THR A 92 13.78 -14.65 -6.10
N MET A 93 12.56 -14.96 -6.52
CA MET A 93 11.44 -15.21 -5.61
C MET A 93 11.28 -16.70 -5.35
N TRP A 94 11.01 -17.05 -4.10
CA TRP A 94 10.73 -18.42 -3.70
C TRP A 94 9.73 -18.51 -2.53
N THR A 95 9.10 -19.65 -2.41
CA THR A 95 8.11 -19.96 -1.36
C THR A 95 8.35 -21.35 -0.81
N THR A 96 7.79 -21.68 0.36
CA THR A 96 7.71 -23.06 0.81
C THR A 96 6.48 -23.71 0.21
N ASN A 97 6.64 -24.82 -0.50
CA ASN A 97 5.52 -25.65 -0.93
C ASN A 97 4.90 -26.35 0.28
N PHE A 98 3.64 -26.05 0.59
CA PHE A 98 2.95 -26.58 1.78
C PHE A 98 2.68 -28.09 1.74
N MET A 99 2.74 -28.72 0.58
CA MET A 99 2.53 -30.17 0.46
C MET A 99 3.82 -30.96 0.66
N THR A 100 4.92 -30.44 0.12
CA THR A 100 6.24 -31.11 0.19
C THR A 100 7.11 -30.56 1.33
N MET A 101 6.77 -29.39 1.88
CA MET A 101 7.54 -28.62 2.86
C MET A 101 8.93 -28.23 2.35
N LEU A 102 9.14 -28.24 1.03
CA LEU A 102 10.40 -27.88 0.38
C LEU A 102 10.31 -26.46 -0.20
N PRO A 103 11.43 -25.74 -0.28
CA PRO A 103 11.50 -24.45 -0.97
C PRO A 103 11.35 -24.66 -2.48
N GLU A 104 10.54 -23.82 -3.12
CA GLU A 104 10.33 -23.80 -4.55
C GLU A 104 10.52 -22.40 -5.11
N LYS A 105 11.31 -22.26 -6.17
CA LYS A 105 11.47 -20.98 -6.89
C LYS A 105 10.21 -20.69 -7.69
N SER A 106 9.79 -19.45 -7.66
CA SER A 106 8.72 -18.95 -8.53
C SER A 106 9.19 -18.87 -9.99
N ASP A 107 8.25 -18.85 -10.90
CA ASP A 107 8.54 -18.63 -12.31
C ASP A 107 9.08 -17.20 -12.58
N THR A 108 9.61 -17.00 -13.77
CA THR A 108 10.23 -15.73 -14.17
C THR A 108 9.22 -14.57 -14.17
N GLU A 109 7.98 -14.81 -14.62
CA GLU A 109 6.95 -13.76 -14.68
C GLU A 109 6.56 -13.27 -13.28
N THR A 110 6.31 -14.18 -12.36
CA THR A 110 6.03 -13.90 -10.94
C THR A 110 7.20 -13.15 -10.29
N THR A 111 8.43 -13.57 -10.58
CA THR A 111 9.65 -12.94 -10.05
C THR A 111 9.82 -11.51 -10.56
N GLU A 112 9.64 -11.24 -11.85
CA GLU A 112 9.75 -9.89 -12.44
C GLU A 112 8.61 -8.97 -11.96
N MET A 113 7.40 -9.50 -11.75
CA MET A 113 6.31 -8.77 -11.15
C MET A 113 6.65 -8.35 -9.71
N MET A 114 7.22 -9.25 -8.91
CA MET A 114 7.68 -8.95 -7.54
C MET A 114 8.76 -7.87 -7.54
N LYS A 115 9.74 -7.99 -8.44
CA LYS A 115 10.80 -6.99 -8.61
C LYS A 115 10.26 -5.59 -8.90
N THR A 116 9.22 -5.51 -9.74
CA THR A 116 8.56 -4.24 -10.06
C THR A 116 7.83 -3.68 -8.85
N ASN A 117 7.07 -4.51 -8.14
CA ASN A 117 6.26 -4.08 -6.99
C ASN A 117 7.13 -3.63 -5.80
N ASN A 118 8.25 -4.32 -5.55
CA ASN A 118 9.11 -4.02 -4.39
C ASN A 118 9.96 -2.76 -4.56
N GLN A 119 10.01 -2.15 -5.76
CA GLN A 119 10.62 -0.83 -5.97
C GLN A 119 9.85 0.31 -5.26
N ASP A 120 8.66 0.03 -4.75
CA ASP A 120 7.79 1.02 -4.14
C ASP A 120 7.91 1.11 -2.61
N PHE A 121 8.92 0.47 -2.04
CA PHE A 121 9.22 0.64 -0.62
C PHE A 121 9.73 2.08 -0.33
N PRO A 122 9.31 2.71 0.77
CA PRO A 122 8.26 2.28 1.71
C PRO A 122 6.85 2.68 1.28
N SER A 123 6.69 3.47 0.23
CA SER A 123 5.40 3.93 -0.29
C SER A 123 5.48 4.18 -1.81
N PRO A 124 4.49 3.75 -2.59
CA PRO A 124 4.45 4.03 -4.03
C PRO A 124 4.30 5.52 -4.34
N PHE A 125 3.83 6.31 -3.36
CA PHE A 125 3.63 7.75 -3.53
C PHE A 125 4.90 8.58 -3.36
N LEU A 126 5.95 8.04 -2.73
CA LEU A 126 7.24 8.71 -2.65
C LEU A 126 7.85 8.83 -4.05
N ASN A 127 8.17 10.07 -4.43
CA ASN A 127 8.79 10.39 -5.72
C ASN A 127 8.04 9.79 -6.93
N TYR A 128 6.70 9.65 -6.83
CA TYR A 128 5.87 8.95 -7.81
C TYR A 128 6.01 9.53 -9.22
N LYS A 129 6.18 10.86 -9.36
CA LYS A 129 6.40 11.53 -10.65
C LYS A 129 7.72 11.10 -11.30
N GLU A 130 8.80 10.98 -10.51
CA GLU A 130 10.11 10.52 -10.97
C GLU A 130 10.09 9.04 -11.38
N LYS A 131 9.28 8.24 -10.70
CA LYS A 131 9.02 6.84 -11.07
C LYS A 131 8.19 6.72 -12.37
N GLY A 132 7.60 7.83 -12.87
CA GLY A 132 6.74 7.84 -14.04
C GLY A 132 5.32 7.35 -13.74
N TYR A 133 4.89 7.40 -12.48
CA TYR A 133 3.53 7.06 -12.08
C TYR A 133 2.60 8.27 -12.22
N THR A 134 1.31 7.99 -12.35
CA THR A 134 0.28 9.02 -12.33
C THR A 134 -0.64 8.83 -11.15
N VAL A 135 -1.02 9.95 -10.53
CA VAL A 135 -1.94 10.00 -9.40
C VAL A 135 -3.09 10.93 -9.74
N GLU A 136 -4.31 10.44 -9.60
CA GLU A 136 -5.54 11.17 -9.93
C GLU A 136 -6.45 11.21 -8.70
N TYR A 137 -6.92 12.40 -8.30
CA TYR A 137 -7.99 12.54 -7.32
C TYR A 137 -9.34 12.35 -8.01
N LEU A 138 -10.11 11.37 -7.58
CA LEU A 138 -11.39 11.01 -8.18
C LEU A 138 -12.60 11.54 -7.39
N GLY A 139 -12.36 12.36 -6.36
CA GLY A 139 -13.42 12.90 -5.50
C GLY A 139 -13.54 12.17 -4.16
N LYS A 140 -14.55 12.56 -3.38
CA LYS A 140 -14.84 11.93 -2.10
C LYS A 140 -15.74 10.71 -2.29
N GLU A 141 -15.49 9.68 -1.48
CA GLU A 141 -16.31 8.47 -1.40
C GLU A 141 -16.39 7.99 0.05
N THR A 142 -17.53 7.43 0.46
CA THR A 142 -17.67 6.81 1.80
C THR A 142 -17.26 5.36 1.72
N LYS A 143 -16.27 4.96 2.51
CA LYS A 143 -15.83 3.56 2.68
C LYS A 143 -15.98 3.14 4.14
N GLU A 144 -16.68 2.03 4.37
CA GLU A 144 -16.91 1.48 5.72
C GLU A 144 -17.46 2.52 6.72
N GLY A 145 -18.30 3.45 6.24
CA GLY A 145 -18.89 4.53 7.05
C GLY A 145 -18.00 5.76 7.25
N THR A 146 -16.76 5.76 6.73
CA THR A 146 -15.83 6.89 6.81
C THR A 146 -15.77 7.66 5.49
N GLU A 147 -15.81 9.00 5.55
CA GLU A 147 -15.58 9.84 4.38
C GLU A 147 -14.11 9.79 3.97
N THR A 148 -13.85 9.53 2.70
CA THR A 148 -12.49 9.37 2.17
C THR A 148 -12.27 10.18 0.91
N PHE A 149 -11.01 10.53 0.66
CA PHE A 149 -10.53 10.97 -0.65
C PHE A 149 -10.12 9.75 -1.46
N LYS A 150 -10.73 9.57 -2.63
CA LYS A 150 -10.37 8.48 -3.55
C LYS A 150 -9.25 8.91 -4.47
N ILE A 151 -8.12 8.26 -4.36
CA ILE A 151 -6.93 8.46 -5.19
C ILE A 151 -6.73 7.23 -6.07
N LYS A 152 -6.62 7.45 -7.37
CA LYS A 152 -6.20 6.42 -8.33
C LYS A 152 -4.70 6.56 -8.56
N LEU A 153 -3.96 5.50 -8.32
CA LEU A 153 -2.55 5.34 -8.68
C LEU A 153 -2.45 4.44 -9.91
N THR A 154 -1.75 4.93 -10.93
CA THR A 154 -1.36 4.12 -12.09
C THR A 154 0.16 4.02 -12.11
N GLN A 155 0.67 2.82 -11.95
CA GLN A 155 2.10 2.49 -11.95
C GLN A 155 2.53 2.04 -13.34
N LYS A 156 3.81 1.66 -13.49
CA LYS A 156 4.29 1.04 -14.73
C LYS A 156 3.52 -0.25 -15.00
N PRO A 157 3.25 -0.56 -16.28
CA PRO A 157 2.63 -1.83 -16.64
C PRO A 157 3.55 -2.99 -16.28
N VAL A 158 2.95 -4.13 -15.98
CA VAL A 158 3.64 -5.41 -15.76
C VAL A 158 3.37 -6.35 -16.91
N MET A 159 4.32 -7.24 -17.20
CA MET A 159 4.11 -8.29 -18.21
C MET A 159 3.30 -9.42 -17.61
N VAL A 160 2.20 -9.79 -18.26
CA VAL A 160 1.33 -10.90 -17.86
C VAL A 160 0.93 -11.69 -19.11
N ASP A 161 1.24 -12.96 -19.17
CA ASP A 161 0.99 -13.81 -20.35
C ASP A 161 1.57 -13.19 -21.64
N GLY A 162 2.74 -12.56 -21.55
CA GLY A 162 3.42 -11.91 -22.69
C GLY A 162 2.78 -10.60 -23.18
N LYS A 163 1.89 -9.97 -22.38
CA LYS A 163 1.26 -8.69 -22.68
C LYS A 163 1.51 -7.70 -21.54
N GLU A 164 1.64 -6.43 -21.89
CA GLU A 164 1.65 -5.37 -20.91
C GLU A 164 0.24 -5.14 -20.34
N GLU A 165 0.10 -5.29 -19.02
CA GLU A 165 -1.14 -5.02 -18.29
C GLU A 165 -0.93 -3.83 -17.37
N PRO A 166 -1.86 -2.85 -17.34
CA PRO A 166 -1.74 -1.69 -16.47
C PRO A 166 -1.86 -2.09 -15.00
N THR A 167 -0.99 -1.55 -14.15
CA THR A 167 -1.09 -1.70 -12.70
C THR A 167 -1.83 -0.50 -12.13
N VAL A 168 -3.06 -0.72 -11.68
CA VAL A 168 -3.94 0.32 -11.16
C VAL A 168 -4.42 -0.05 -9.78
N SER A 169 -4.29 0.90 -8.84
CA SER A 169 -4.81 0.78 -7.48
C SER A 169 -5.61 2.00 -7.10
N PHE A 170 -6.63 1.80 -6.28
CA PHE A 170 -7.45 2.86 -5.71
C PHE A 170 -7.19 2.91 -4.21
N TYR A 171 -6.71 4.05 -3.73
CA TYR A 171 -6.45 4.33 -2.33
C TYR A 171 -7.53 5.24 -1.79
N TYR A 172 -8.04 4.90 -0.60
CA TYR A 172 -9.07 5.68 0.09
C TYR A 172 -8.47 6.25 1.36
N PHE A 173 -8.11 7.54 1.30
CA PHE A 173 -7.53 8.27 2.43
C PHE A 173 -8.65 8.88 3.27
N GLU A 174 -8.71 8.61 4.57
CA GLU A 174 -9.66 9.27 5.44
C GLU A 174 -9.41 10.79 5.46
N THR A 175 -10.50 11.57 5.65
CA THR A 175 -10.44 13.01 5.47
C THR A 175 -9.89 13.79 6.67
N GLU A 176 -9.72 13.16 7.84
CA GLU A 176 -9.24 13.80 9.06
C GLU A 176 -7.71 13.75 9.17
N ASN A 177 -7.11 12.58 9.09
CA ASN A 177 -5.66 12.37 9.26
C ASN A 177 -4.93 12.09 7.94
N TYR A 178 -5.67 11.98 6.83
CA TYR A 178 -5.12 11.71 5.49
C TYR A 178 -4.36 10.38 5.38
N VAL A 179 -4.67 9.40 6.21
CA VAL A 179 -4.08 8.07 6.09
C VAL A 179 -4.95 7.14 5.24
N PRO A 180 -4.36 6.24 4.42
CA PRO A 180 -5.14 5.29 3.65
C PRO A 180 -5.78 4.26 4.58
N ILE A 181 -7.08 4.07 4.50
CA ILE A 181 -7.82 3.06 5.27
C ILE A 181 -8.20 1.85 4.42
N ILE A 182 -8.31 2.02 3.10
CA ILE A 182 -8.59 0.94 2.15
C ILE A 182 -7.73 1.13 0.91
N VAL A 183 -7.25 0.02 0.37
CA VAL A 183 -6.62 -0.06 -0.95
C VAL A 183 -7.29 -1.17 -1.74
N GLU A 184 -7.77 -0.84 -2.94
CA GLU A 184 -8.33 -1.76 -3.91
C GLU A 184 -7.38 -1.87 -5.10
N THR A 185 -6.94 -3.08 -5.42
CA THR A 185 -6.01 -3.34 -6.53
C THR A 185 -6.57 -4.41 -7.44
N THR A 186 -6.52 -4.21 -8.76
CA THR A 186 -6.87 -5.26 -9.72
C THR A 186 -5.79 -6.33 -9.73
N MET A 187 -6.18 -7.58 -9.55
CA MET A 187 -5.25 -8.72 -9.63
C MET A 187 -4.92 -9.01 -11.09
N ASN A 188 -3.66 -8.90 -11.45
CA ASN A 188 -3.22 -9.05 -12.84
C ASN A 188 -2.86 -10.51 -13.20
N SER A 189 -2.69 -11.39 -12.21
CA SER A 189 -2.26 -12.78 -12.42
C SER A 189 -2.99 -13.76 -11.50
N GLY A 190 -2.77 -15.07 -11.72
CA GLY A 190 -3.31 -16.15 -10.91
C GLY A 190 -4.81 -16.41 -11.12
N PRO A 191 -5.42 -17.30 -10.30
CA PRO A 191 -6.82 -17.72 -10.45
C PRO A 191 -7.84 -16.58 -10.27
N ALA A 192 -7.45 -15.49 -9.62
CA ALA A 192 -8.29 -14.31 -9.38
C ALA A 192 -8.00 -13.15 -10.34
N LYS A 193 -7.31 -13.38 -11.46
CA LYS A 193 -7.01 -12.37 -12.48
C LYS A 193 -8.27 -11.61 -12.89
N GLY A 194 -8.18 -10.28 -12.90
CA GLY A 194 -9.27 -9.36 -13.21
C GLY A 194 -10.23 -9.08 -12.04
N GLN A 195 -10.07 -9.74 -10.91
CA GLN A 195 -10.83 -9.42 -9.70
C GLN A 195 -10.15 -8.31 -8.90
N MET A 196 -10.93 -7.59 -8.09
CA MET A 196 -10.41 -6.62 -7.14
C MET A 196 -9.99 -7.31 -5.85
N SER A 197 -8.75 -7.10 -5.43
CA SER A 197 -8.29 -7.41 -4.07
C SER A 197 -8.44 -6.17 -3.21
N THR A 198 -8.98 -6.33 -2.01
CA THR A 198 -9.16 -5.24 -1.05
C THR A 198 -8.29 -5.49 0.17
N SER A 199 -7.52 -4.47 0.54
CA SER A 199 -6.75 -4.42 1.79
C SER A 199 -7.26 -3.27 2.65
N GLY A 200 -7.48 -3.53 3.93
CA GLY A 200 -7.87 -2.52 4.91
C GLY A 200 -6.70 -2.22 5.86
N PHE A 201 -6.63 -0.98 6.34
CA PHE A 201 -5.59 -0.48 7.22
C PHE A 201 -6.21 0.33 8.35
N SER A 202 -5.83 0.03 9.59
CA SER A 202 -6.33 0.74 10.77
C SER A 202 -5.34 0.67 11.92
N ASP A 203 -5.67 1.32 13.04
CA ASP A 203 -4.82 1.36 14.24
C ASP A 203 -3.42 1.92 13.91
N TYR A 204 -3.38 3.12 13.34
CA TYR A 204 -2.13 3.80 13.04
C TYR A 204 -1.41 4.23 14.32
N GLN A 205 -0.17 3.77 14.50
CA GLN A 205 0.65 4.07 15.66
C GLN A 205 2.01 4.62 15.25
N GLU A 206 2.57 5.47 16.10
CA GLU A 206 3.90 6.06 15.89
C GLU A 206 5.01 5.07 16.23
N VAL A 207 5.95 4.92 15.30
CA VAL A 207 7.19 4.17 15.48
C VAL A 207 8.35 5.00 14.95
N GLY A 208 9.21 5.48 15.84
CA GLY A 208 10.40 6.24 15.45
C GLY A 208 10.11 7.53 14.66
N GLY A 209 8.97 8.16 14.93
CA GLY A 209 8.54 9.39 14.26
C GLY A 209 7.73 9.15 12.97
N LEU A 210 7.54 7.91 12.54
CA LEU A 210 6.70 7.53 11.41
C LEU A 210 5.44 6.81 11.90
N TYR A 211 4.32 6.95 11.17
CA TYR A 211 3.06 6.29 11.52
C TYR A 211 2.79 5.10 10.60
N PHE A 212 2.56 3.93 11.21
CA PHE A 212 2.27 2.67 10.50
C PHE A 212 0.94 2.09 10.98
N PRO A 213 0.18 1.40 10.09
CA PRO A 213 -1.00 0.65 10.50
C PRO A 213 -0.60 -0.59 11.30
N PHE A 214 -1.16 -0.78 12.48
CA PHE A 214 -0.96 -1.97 13.32
C PHE A 214 -2.03 -3.03 13.08
N SER A 215 -3.10 -2.71 12.35
CA SER A 215 -4.09 -3.66 11.89
C SER A 215 -4.21 -3.60 10.37
N ILE A 216 -3.94 -4.72 9.72
CA ILE A 216 -4.00 -4.87 8.27
C ILE A 216 -4.96 -6.02 7.98
N SER A 217 -5.93 -5.80 7.08
CA SER A 217 -6.76 -6.90 6.56
C SER A 217 -6.47 -7.11 5.08
N GLN A 218 -6.29 -8.36 4.69
CA GLN A 218 -6.10 -8.73 3.29
C GLN A 218 -7.00 -9.92 2.97
N GLY A 219 -7.88 -9.76 1.98
CA GLY A 219 -8.86 -10.78 1.64
C GLY A 219 -9.74 -11.19 2.83
N GLY A 220 -10.03 -10.26 3.75
CA GLY A 220 -10.83 -10.51 4.96
C GLY A 220 -10.08 -11.20 6.11
N GLN A 221 -8.78 -11.49 5.96
CA GLN A 221 -7.96 -12.06 7.05
C GLN A 221 -7.25 -10.92 7.80
N PRO A 222 -7.50 -10.74 9.11
CA PRO A 222 -6.85 -9.72 9.89
C PRO A 222 -5.43 -10.16 10.27
N ILE A 223 -4.48 -9.25 10.07
CA ILE A 223 -3.09 -9.34 10.54
C ILE A 223 -2.92 -8.21 11.55
N VAL A 224 -2.61 -8.56 12.80
CA VAL A 224 -2.39 -7.59 13.87
C VAL A 224 -0.89 -7.51 14.15
N MET A 225 -0.30 -6.33 13.97
CA MET A 225 1.10 -6.08 14.27
C MET A 225 1.27 -5.91 15.77
N LYS A 226 2.39 -6.40 16.30
CA LYS A 226 2.80 -6.31 17.70
C LYS A 226 4.01 -5.41 17.86
N GLU A 227 4.87 -5.41 16.86
CA GLU A 227 6.11 -4.65 16.85
C GLU A 227 6.52 -4.30 15.42
N ILE A 228 7.03 -3.09 15.21
CA ILE A 228 7.67 -2.65 13.98
C ILE A 228 9.03 -2.07 14.34
N VAL A 229 10.08 -2.61 13.71
CA VAL A 229 11.46 -2.15 13.87
C VAL A 229 11.88 -1.46 12.59
N LEU A 230 12.38 -0.22 12.70
CA LEU A 230 12.88 0.55 11.58
C LEU A 230 14.37 0.27 11.38
N ASN A 231 14.78 0.19 10.13
CA ASN A 231 16.18 -0.02 9.71
C ASN A 231 16.85 -1.19 10.46
N PRO A 232 16.22 -2.40 10.48
CA PRO A 232 16.84 -3.55 11.14
C PRO A 232 18.15 -3.93 10.46
N GLU A 233 19.12 -4.37 11.24
CA GLU A 233 20.29 -5.07 10.66
C GLU A 233 19.84 -6.43 10.13
N VAL A 234 19.99 -6.64 8.83
CA VAL A 234 19.51 -7.86 8.15
C VAL A 234 20.63 -8.47 7.34
N ASP A 235 20.94 -9.74 7.59
CA ASP A 235 21.84 -10.51 6.74
C ASP A 235 21.16 -10.81 5.38
N ALA A 236 21.84 -10.52 4.28
CA ALA A 236 21.34 -10.82 2.94
C ALA A 236 21.02 -12.31 2.73
N ALA A 237 21.71 -13.19 3.43
CA ALA A 237 21.45 -14.63 3.40
C ALA A 237 20.05 -15.02 3.88
N LEU A 238 19.39 -14.12 4.65
CA LEU A 238 18.01 -14.34 5.14
C LEU A 238 17.00 -14.48 3.99
N PHE A 239 17.24 -13.80 2.87
CA PHE A 239 16.34 -13.77 1.70
C PHE A 239 16.69 -14.83 0.66
N ALA A 240 17.91 -15.38 0.71
CA ALA A 240 18.42 -16.28 -0.30
C ALA A 240 17.63 -17.59 -0.38
N PHE A 241 17.54 -18.14 -1.60
CA PHE A 241 17.00 -19.50 -1.77
C PHE A 241 17.89 -20.48 -0.99
N PRO A 242 17.31 -21.36 -0.15
CA PRO A 242 18.10 -22.32 0.62
C PRO A 242 18.85 -23.28 -0.29
N GLU A 243 20.16 -23.43 -0.10
CA GLU A 243 20.94 -24.45 -0.79
C GLU A 243 20.56 -25.85 -0.27
N GLU A 244 20.41 -26.80 -1.18
CA GLU A 244 20.26 -28.21 -0.79
C GLU A 244 21.48 -28.66 0.02
N LYS A 245 21.20 -29.17 1.22
CA LYS A 245 22.25 -29.75 2.09
C LYS A 245 22.51 -31.19 1.73
#